data_d345212b23cb382660743ef96ea36f81
#
_entry.id   d345212b23cb382660743ef96ea36f81
#
_cell.length_a   1.000
_cell.length_b   1.000
_cell.length_c   1.000
_cell.angle_alpha   90.00
_cell.angle_beta   90.00
_cell.angle_gamma   90.00
#
_symmetry.space_group_name_H-M   'P 1'
#
loop_
_entity.id
_entity.type
_entity.pdbx_description
1 polymer ?
#
loop_
_entity_poly.entity_id
_entity_poly.type
_entity_poly.pdbx_seq_one_letter_code
_entity_poly.pdbx_strand_id
1 'polypeptide(L)'
;MDTLTFRRLLHLNQEFYQKFGAAFAATRRRIQPGVRRVIQGLPVGGRLLDIGCGSGALALELDRLWVTGSYLGLDFSAELLTEAHTALRTATPGGVDIRFAQADLTDAEWVEVTAGFPVDVVLAFAVLHHLPDAEVRSRVLRQVNELLPEGGVFIHSEWQFQHSDRLMARRVPWETIGIDEAQLDPGDTLLDWRYALPAQLEQVGLRYVHLFSREELAELAAWAGFAIESEFYSDGDGGRLGLYQAWRKISQD
;
A
#
# COMPACT_ATOMS: atom_id res chain seq x y z
N MET A 1 3.48 -8.80 -18.76
CA MET A 1 4.52 -7.74 -19.06
C MET A 1 5.88 -8.40 -19.34
N ASP A 2 6.77 -7.82 -20.18
CA ASP A 2 8.14 -8.35 -20.32
C ASP A 2 9.06 -7.93 -19.16
N THR A 3 10.12 -8.72 -18.93
CA THR A 3 11.03 -8.52 -17.79
C THR A 3 11.75 -7.15 -17.79
N LEU A 4 12.03 -6.58 -18.96
CA LEU A 4 12.74 -5.31 -19.06
C LEU A 4 11.80 -4.16 -18.65
N THR A 5 10.59 -4.14 -19.18
CA THR A 5 9.55 -3.17 -18.83
C THR A 5 9.21 -3.25 -17.34
N PHE A 6 9.02 -4.46 -16.81
CA PHE A 6 8.82 -4.68 -15.36
C PHE A 6 9.92 -4.03 -14.51
N ARG A 7 11.20 -4.32 -14.80
CA ARG A 7 12.32 -3.74 -14.06
C ARG A 7 12.38 -2.22 -14.15
N ARG A 8 12.03 -1.66 -15.31
CA ARG A 8 12.00 -0.19 -15.50
C ARG A 8 10.92 0.46 -14.64
N LEU A 9 9.74 -0.13 -14.54
CA LEU A 9 8.64 0.38 -13.72
C LEU A 9 8.95 0.27 -12.22
N LEU A 10 9.56 -0.85 -11.80
CA LEU A 10 10.05 -0.98 -10.42
C LEU A 10 11.08 0.10 -10.09
N HIS A 11 12.08 0.27 -10.95
CA HIS A 11 13.13 1.26 -10.73
C HIS A 11 12.57 2.68 -10.68
N LEU A 12 11.60 3.00 -11.55
CA LEU A 12 10.91 4.28 -11.55
C LEU A 12 10.25 4.58 -10.18
N ASN A 13 9.52 3.61 -9.62
CA ASN A 13 8.91 3.76 -8.31
C ASN A 13 9.94 3.83 -7.17
N GLN A 14 10.99 2.99 -7.22
CA GLN A 14 12.08 3.04 -6.24
C GLN A 14 12.78 4.40 -6.24
N GLU A 15 13.16 4.93 -7.41
CA GLU A 15 13.75 6.27 -7.53
C GLU A 15 12.81 7.37 -7.00
N PHE A 16 11.51 7.26 -7.30
CA PHE A 16 10.53 8.20 -6.80
C PHE A 16 10.51 8.23 -5.26
N TYR A 17 10.40 7.07 -4.62
CA TYR A 17 10.34 7.00 -3.15
C TYR A 17 11.68 7.32 -2.48
N GLN A 18 12.81 6.94 -3.06
CA GLN A 18 14.13 7.34 -2.57
C GLN A 18 14.32 8.86 -2.62
N LYS A 19 13.93 9.49 -3.72
CA LYS A 19 14.12 10.94 -3.90
C LYS A 19 13.09 11.79 -3.17
N PHE A 20 11.84 11.35 -3.15
CA PHE A 20 10.70 12.15 -2.70
C PHE A 20 9.98 11.55 -1.48
N GLY A 21 10.38 10.38 -0.98
CA GLY A 21 9.67 9.67 0.09
C GLY A 21 9.42 10.52 1.32
N ALA A 22 10.44 11.20 1.84
CA ALA A 22 10.30 12.09 3.00
C ALA A 22 9.33 13.26 2.74
N ALA A 23 9.43 13.91 1.57
CA ALA A 23 8.52 14.99 1.19
C ALA A 23 7.10 14.48 0.96
N PHE A 24 6.96 13.29 0.38
CA PHE A 24 5.69 12.62 0.18
C PHE A 24 5.04 12.23 1.51
N ALA A 25 5.79 11.63 2.43
CA ALA A 25 5.35 11.30 3.79
C ALA A 25 4.93 12.56 4.57
N ALA A 26 5.69 13.65 4.46
CA ALA A 26 5.35 14.92 5.11
C ALA A 26 3.98 15.48 4.69
N THR A 27 3.55 15.25 3.43
CA THR A 27 2.22 15.62 2.95
C THR A 27 1.11 14.67 3.41
N ARG A 28 1.46 13.51 3.97
CA ARG A 28 0.55 12.43 4.36
C ARG A 28 0.63 12.03 5.84
N ARG A 29 1.07 12.94 6.69
CA ARG A 29 1.15 12.72 8.16
C ARG A 29 -0.19 12.44 8.85
N ARG A 30 -1.30 12.73 8.19
CA ARG A 30 -2.63 12.47 8.72
C ARG A 30 -3.15 11.13 8.21
N ILE A 31 -3.60 10.30 9.13
CA ILE A 31 -4.35 9.10 8.79
C ILE A 31 -5.57 9.49 7.94
N GLN A 32 -5.70 8.88 6.79
CA GLN A 32 -6.80 9.14 5.85
C GLN A 32 -8.14 8.76 6.48
N PRO A 33 -9.25 9.45 6.15
CA PRO A 33 -10.57 9.13 6.68
C PRO A 33 -10.96 7.66 6.47
N GLY A 34 -10.66 7.08 5.31
CA GLY A 34 -10.94 5.68 5.03
C GLY A 34 -10.16 4.73 5.93
N VAL A 35 -8.87 4.99 6.15
CA VAL A 35 -8.04 4.20 7.09
C VAL A 35 -8.59 4.34 8.51
N ARG A 36 -9.00 5.53 8.95
CA ARG A 36 -9.64 5.71 10.28
C ARG A 36 -10.89 4.88 10.44
N ARG A 37 -11.72 4.82 9.39
CA ARG A 37 -12.92 3.99 9.39
C ARG A 37 -12.56 2.51 9.54
N VAL A 38 -11.50 2.04 8.85
CA VAL A 38 -11.01 0.66 9.01
C VAL A 38 -10.53 0.41 10.44
N ILE A 39 -9.68 1.28 11.00
CA ILE A 39 -9.15 1.13 12.36
C ILE A 39 -10.26 0.95 13.41
N GLN A 40 -11.37 1.67 13.26
CA GLN A 40 -12.52 1.58 14.17
C GLN A 40 -13.21 0.21 14.15
N GLY A 41 -13.05 -0.55 13.05
CA GLY A 41 -13.61 -1.89 12.89
C GLY A 41 -12.62 -3.03 13.22
N LEU A 42 -11.34 -2.71 13.46
CA LEU A 42 -10.34 -3.72 13.78
C LEU A 42 -10.53 -4.30 15.19
N PRO A 43 -10.29 -5.60 15.39
CA PRO A 43 -10.34 -6.22 16.71
C PRO A 43 -9.21 -5.66 17.60
N VAL A 44 -9.57 -5.05 18.71
CA VAL A 44 -8.59 -4.57 19.71
C VAL A 44 -7.77 -5.74 20.24
N GLY A 45 -6.45 -5.58 20.27
CA GLY A 45 -5.55 -6.66 20.70
C GLY A 45 -5.18 -7.64 19.59
N GLY A 46 -5.63 -7.40 18.35
CA GLY A 46 -5.29 -8.21 17.19
C GLY A 46 -3.81 -8.16 16.82
N ARG A 47 -3.39 -9.12 16.01
CA ARG A 47 -2.03 -9.25 15.47
C ARG A 47 -2.06 -8.80 14.01
N LEU A 48 -1.53 -7.62 13.75
CA LEU A 48 -1.63 -6.93 12.48
C LEU A 48 -0.32 -6.99 11.71
N LEU A 49 -0.38 -7.40 10.46
CA LEU A 49 0.69 -7.24 9.48
C LEU A 49 0.30 -6.11 8.51
N ASP A 50 1.09 -5.04 8.45
CA ASP A 50 0.88 -3.90 7.54
C ASP A 50 1.96 -3.91 6.46
N ILE A 51 1.61 -4.33 5.26
CA ILE A 51 2.50 -4.34 4.11
C ILE A 51 2.45 -2.98 3.40
N GLY A 52 3.61 -2.32 3.27
CA GLY A 52 3.73 -0.94 2.81
C GLY A 52 3.40 0.08 3.91
N CYS A 53 3.92 -0.14 5.12
CA CYS A 53 3.62 0.67 6.30
C CYS A 53 4.16 2.11 6.24
N GLY A 54 5.03 2.42 5.29
CA GLY A 54 5.65 3.73 5.12
C GLY A 54 6.36 4.21 6.38
N SER A 55 6.10 5.45 6.78
CA SER A 55 6.68 6.07 7.97
C SER A 55 6.00 5.68 9.29
N GLY A 56 5.20 4.62 9.32
CA GLY A 56 4.61 4.06 10.54
C GLY A 56 3.46 4.85 11.15
N ALA A 57 2.82 5.75 10.40
CA ALA A 57 1.73 6.58 10.94
C ALA A 57 0.56 5.76 11.48
N LEU A 58 0.23 4.63 10.83
CA LEU A 58 -0.83 3.71 11.28
C LEU A 58 -0.45 3.04 12.60
N ALA A 59 0.80 2.56 12.74
CA ALA A 59 1.30 1.95 13.95
C ALA A 59 1.15 2.88 15.17
N LEU A 60 1.55 4.14 15.01
CA LEU A 60 1.45 5.15 16.06
C LEU A 60 0.00 5.47 16.44
N GLU A 61 -0.91 5.50 15.47
CA GLU A 61 -2.33 5.73 15.76
C GLU A 61 -2.95 4.53 16.50
N LEU A 62 -2.58 3.31 16.14
CA LEU A 62 -3.01 2.10 16.85
C LEU A 62 -2.46 2.06 18.28
N ASP A 63 -1.18 2.39 18.47
CA ASP A 63 -0.57 2.43 19.80
C ASP A 63 -1.24 3.46 20.72
N ARG A 64 -1.71 4.58 20.15
CA ARG A 64 -2.48 5.60 20.89
C ARG A 64 -3.89 5.14 21.26
N LEU A 65 -4.51 4.28 20.42
CA LEU A 65 -5.91 3.87 20.57
C LEU A 65 -6.06 2.55 21.34
N TRP A 66 -5.09 1.67 21.26
CA TRP A 66 -5.17 0.32 21.81
C TRP A 66 -4.30 0.17 23.06
N VAL A 67 -4.79 -0.60 24.02
CA VAL A 67 -4.08 -0.92 25.26
C VAL A 67 -3.27 -2.21 25.16
N THR A 68 -3.43 -2.98 24.08
CA THR A 68 -2.72 -4.24 23.80
C THR A 68 -2.81 -4.56 22.32
N GLY A 69 -1.93 -5.41 21.81
CA GLY A 69 -1.90 -5.90 20.44
C GLY A 69 -0.48 -6.08 19.94
N SER A 70 -0.34 -6.55 18.72
CA SER A 70 0.94 -6.67 18.04
C SER A 70 0.82 -6.15 16.60
N TYR A 71 1.85 -5.42 16.17
CA TYR A 71 1.91 -4.84 14.84
C TYR A 71 3.30 -5.09 14.23
N LEU A 72 3.30 -5.64 13.02
CA LEU A 72 4.49 -5.75 12.19
C LEU A 72 4.27 -4.93 10.92
N GLY A 73 5.04 -3.87 10.75
CA GLY A 73 5.03 -3.05 9.54
C GLY A 73 6.17 -3.41 8.62
N LEU A 74 5.86 -3.66 7.35
CA LEU A 74 6.84 -3.91 6.30
C LEU A 74 6.83 -2.78 5.28
N ASP A 75 8.01 -2.32 4.87
CA ASP A 75 8.18 -1.39 3.75
C ASP A 75 9.50 -1.67 3.03
N PHE A 76 9.58 -1.37 1.74
CA PHE A 76 10.83 -1.55 1.00
C PHE A 76 11.81 -0.38 1.24
N SER A 77 11.32 0.81 1.61
CA SER A 77 12.12 2.01 1.82
C SER A 77 12.76 2.04 3.20
N ALA A 78 14.07 1.87 3.26
CA ALA A 78 14.85 2.01 4.49
C ALA A 78 14.73 3.42 5.11
N GLU A 79 14.55 4.45 4.26
CA GLU A 79 14.37 5.85 4.70
C GLU A 79 13.06 6.01 5.46
N LEU A 80 11.94 5.49 4.91
CA LEU A 80 10.64 5.55 5.58
C LEU A 80 10.63 4.74 6.88
N LEU A 81 11.26 3.57 6.90
CA LEU A 81 11.41 2.78 8.13
C LEU A 81 12.27 3.49 9.18
N THR A 82 13.30 4.24 8.78
CA THR A 82 14.09 5.08 9.69
C THR A 82 13.22 6.18 10.32
N GLU A 83 12.34 6.80 9.54
CA GLU A 83 11.34 7.75 10.06
C GLU A 83 10.37 7.05 11.03
N ALA A 84 9.85 5.87 10.67
CA ALA A 84 8.94 5.09 11.51
C ALA A 84 9.56 4.74 12.86
N HIS A 85 10.79 4.23 12.88
CA HIS A 85 11.54 3.97 14.12
C HIS A 85 11.79 5.23 14.93
N THR A 86 12.08 6.35 14.28
CA THR A 86 12.31 7.62 14.97
C THR A 86 11.02 8.13 15.59
N ALA A 87 9.91 8.07 14.86
CA ALA A 87 8.61 8.48 15.35
C ALA A 87 8.16 7.61 16.54
N LEU A 88 8.37 6.29 16.47
CA LEU A 88 8.05 5.37 17.57
C LEU A 88 8.86 5.68 18.84
N ARG A 89 10.18 5.95 18.72
CA ARG A 89 11.03 6.30 19.87
C ARG A 89 10.64 7.61 20.53
N THR A 90 10.03 8.53 19.82
CA THR A 90 9.63 9.86 20.33
C THR A 90 8.19 9.91 20.79
N ALA A 91 7.38 8.91 20.46
CA ALA A 91 6.00 8.78 20.92
C ALA A 91 5.95 8.38 22.41
N THR A 92 4.85 8.74 23.07
CA THR A 92 4.53 8.17 24.38
C THR A 92 4.21 6.69 24.19
N PRO A 93 4.89 5.76 24.88
CA PRO A 93 4.61 4.34 24.73
C PRO A 93 3.15 4.01 25.06
N GLY A 94 2.51 3.28 24.16
CA GLY A 94 1.17 2.71 24.35
C GLY A 94 1.25 1.23 24.75
N GLY A 95 0.26 0.45 24.34
CA GLY A 95 0.14 -0.97 24.72
C GLY A 95 0.40 -1.94 23.56
N VAL A 96 0.77 -1.46 22.37
CA VAL A 96 0.98 -2.30 21.20
C VAL A 96 2.46 -2.66 21.04
N ASP A 97 2.77 -3.96 20.86
CA ASP A 97 4.12 -4.41 20.47
C ASP A 97 4.33 -4.10 18.99
N ILE A 98 5.04 -3.00 18.70
CA ILE A 98 5.28 -2.52 17.34
C ILE A 98 6.68 -2.90 16.88
N ARG A 99 6.74 -3.51 15.70
CA ARG A 99 7.96 -3.86 14.98
C ARG A 99 7.89 -3.37 13.55
N PHE A 100 9.04 -2.98 13.01
CA PHE A 100 9.20 -2.64 11.60
C PHE A 100 10.32 -3.46 11.00
N ALA A 101 10.16 -3.91 9.75
CA ALA A 101 11.17 -4.64 9.02
C ALA A 101 11.16 -4.24 7.54
N GLN A 102 12.33 -4.31 6.91
CA GLN A 102 12.45 -4.02 5.49
C GLN A 102 12.07 -5.26 4.67
N ALA A 103 11.16 -5.09 3.72
CA ALA A 103 10.76 -6.12 2.77
C ALA A 103 10.28 -5.49 1.46
N ASP A 104 10.72 -6.03 0.33
CA ASP A 104 10.23 -5.67 -0.99
C ASP A 104 9.22 -6.74 -1.45
N LEU A 105 7.96 -6.37 -1.61
CA LEU A 105 6.88 -7.29 -2.03
C LEU A 105 7.10 -7.86 -3.43
N THR A 106 7.99 -7.28 -4.23
CA THR A 106 8.36 -7.81 -5.53
C THR A 106 9.35 -8.97 -5.45
N ASP A 107 10.03 -9.14 -4.31
CA ASP A 107 10.79 -10.33 -4.00
C ASP A 107 9.83 -11.50 -3.68
N ALA A 108 10.15 -12.70 -4.13
CA ALA A 108 9.34 -13.87 -3.84
C ALA A 108 9.40 -14.30 -2.36
N GLU A 109 10.46 -13.95 -1.67
CA GLU A 109 10.78 -14.39 -0.31
C GLU A 109 10.41 -13.35 0.77
N TRP A 110 9.71 -12.26 0.40
CA TRP A 110 9.35 -11.21 1.35
C TRP A 110 8.59 -11.74 2.59
N VAL A 111 7.86 -12.83 2.46
CA VAL A 111 7.12 -13.47 3.56
C VAL A 111 8.03 -14.03 4.65
N GLU A 112 9.29 -14.35 4.36
CA GLU A 112 10.23 -14.89 5.36
C GLU A 112 10.48 -13.93 6.51
N VAL A 113 10.37 -12.62 6.23
CA VAL A 113 10.51 -11.56 7.24
C VAL A 113 9.41 -11.63 8.30
N THR A 114 8.27 -12.26 7.99
CA THR A 114 7.16 -12.45 8.94
C THR A 114 7.31 -13.68 9.82
N ALA A 115 8.38 -14.47 9.63
CA ALA A 115 8.56 -15.74 10.34
C ALA A 115 8.44 -15.58 11.86
N GLY A 116 7.59 -16.38 12.48
CA GLY A 116 7.31 -16.33 13.91
C GLY A 116 6.41 -15.19 14.39
N PHE A 117 5.93 -14.33 13.48
CA PHE A 117 4.90 -13.34 13.80
C PHE A 117 3.52 -13.88 13.42
N PRO A 118 2.66 -14.20 14.37
CA PRO A 118 1.31 -14.66 14.07
C PRO A 118 0.46 -13.51 13.54
N VAL A 119 -0.36 -13.75 12.50
CA VAL A 119 -1.15 -12.73 11.80
C VAL A 119 -2.63 -13.05 11.91
N ASP A 120 -3.45 -12.08 12.34
CA ASP A 120 -4.92 -12.17 12.31
C ASP A 120 -5.50 -11.36 11.15
N VAL A 121 -4.88 -10.21 10.86
CA VAL A 121 -5.30 -9.28 9.81
C VAL A 121 -4.07 -8.81 9.05
N VAL A 122 -4.14 -8.81 7.73
CA VAL A 122 -3.17 -8.13 6.86
C VAL A 122 -3.78 -6.83 6.35
N LEU A 123 -2.98 -5.77 6.40
CA LEU A 123 -3.34 -4.44 5.92
C LEU A 123 -2.45 -4.05 4.73
N ALA A 124 -3.00 -3.36 3.72
CA ALA A 124 -2.26 -2.82 2.59
C ALA A 124 -2.92 -1.54 2.08
N PHE A 125 -2.60 -0.39 2.68
CA PHE A 125 -3.21 0.88 2.27
C PHE A 125 -2.38 1.61 1.23
N ALA A 126 -2.94 1.75 0.03
CA ALA A 126 -2.30 2.38 -1.11
C ALA A 126 -0.99 1.69 -1.54
N VAL A 127 -1.00 0.37 -1.65
CA VAL A 127 0.20 -0.45 -1.92
C VAL A 127 0.11 -1.21 -3.23
N LEU A 128 -0.92 -2.04 -3.45
CA LEU A 128 -0.97 -2.98 -4.58
C LEU A 128 -0.88 -2.26 -5.93
N HIS A 129 -1.42 -1.06 -6.03
CA HIS A 129 -1.35 -0.27 -7.26
C HIS A 129 0.06 0.27 -7.59
N HIS A 130 1.04 0.04 -6.72
CA HIS A 130 2.45 0.33 -7.01
C HIS A 130 3.23 -0.91 -7.47
N LEU A 131 2.59 -2.08 -7.48
CA LEU A 131 3.19 -3.31 -7.97
C LEU A 131 2.91 -3.46 -9.47
N PRO A 132 3.91 -3.30 -10.33
CA PRO A 132 3.75 -3.59 -11.75
C PRO A 132 3.61 -5.09 -11.95
N ASP A 133 2.93 -5.46 -13.03
CA ASP A 133 2.73 -6.84 -13.45
C ASP A 133 1.67 -7.63 -12.65
N ALA A 134 0.69 -8.16 -13.38
CA ALA A 134 -0.41 -8.93 -12.82
C ALA A 134 0.04 -10.22 -12.10
N GLU A 135 1.15 -10.85 -12.55
CA GLU A 135 1.70 -12.05 -11.90
C GLU A 135 2.27 -11.72 -10.53
N VAL A 136 2.94 -10.57 -10.39
CA VAL A 136 3.48 -10.10 -9.10
C VAL A 136 2.33 -9.78 -8.14
N ARG A 137 1.31 -9.03 -8.59
CA ARG A 137 0.11 -8.74 -7.79
C ARG A 137 -0.57 -10.01 -7.31
N SER A 138 -0.77 -10.96 -8.21
CA SER A 138 -1.37 -12.27 -7.92
C SER A 138 -0.54 -13.07 -6.92
N ARG A 139 0.79 -13.13 -7.09
CA ARG A 139 1.69 -13.82 -6.15
C ARG A 139 1.59 -13.21 -4.75
N VAL A 140 1.68 -11.90 -4.62
CA VAL A 140 1.58 -11.21 -3.33
C VAL A 140 0.25 -11.53 -2.63
N LEU A 141 -0.86 -11.51 -3.37
CA LEU A 141 -2.18 -11.82 -2.81
C LEU A 141 -2.29 -13.27 -2.35
N ARG A 142 -1.69 -14.23 -3.08
CA ARG A 142 -1.62 -15.62 -2.63
C ARG A 142 -0.80 -15.76 -1.35
N GLN A 143 0.36 -15.12 -1.28
CA GLN A 143 1.20 -15.13 -0.09
C GLN A 143 0.50 -14.50 1.12
N VAL A 144 -0.26 -13.42 0.92
CA VAL A 144 -1.11 -12.84 1.97
C VAL A 144 -2.17 -13.85 2.43
N ASN A 145 -2.80 -14.58 1.51
CA ASN A 145 -3.76 -15.62 1.89
C ASN A 145 -3.09 -16.73 2.72
N GLU A 146 -1.89 -17.19 2.33
CA GLU A 146 -1.14 -18.22 3.03
C GLU A 146 -0.75 -17.81 4.46
N LEU A 147 -0.41 -16.53 4.68
CA LEU A 147 -0.09 -15.98 6.01
C LEU A 147 -1.29 -15.91 6.95
N LEU A 148 -2.49 -15.76 6.42
CA LEU A 148 -3.71 -15.62 7.22
C LEU A 148 -4.23 -16.98 7.68
N PRO A 149 -4.73 -17.08 8.92
CA PRO A 149 -5.51 -18.25 9.36
C PRO A 149 -6.84 -18.32 8.61
N GLU A 150 -7.54 -19.46 8.72
CA GLU A 150 -8.90 -19.58 8.22
C GLU A 150 -9.79 -18.47 8.81
N GLY A 151 -10.59 -17.85 7.96
CA GLY A 151 -11.41 -16.70 8.34
C GLY A 151 -10.63 -15.42 8.64
N GLY A 152 -9.30 -15.42 8.48
CA GLY A 152 -8.48 -14.21 8.56
C GLY A 152 -8.86 -13.19 7.50
N VAL A 153 -8.54 -11.93 7.72
CA VAL A 153 -9.00 -10.82 6.88
C VAL A 153 -7.82 -10.06 6.28
N PHE A 154 -7.90 -9.82 4.98
CA PHE A 154 -7.06 -8.88 4.26
C PHE A 154 -7.83 -7.60 4.00
N ILE A 155 -7.33 -6.45 4.45
CA ILE A 155 -7.96 -5.15 4.25
C ILE A 155 -6.99 -4.26 3.47
N HIS A 156 -7.45 -3.74 2.34
CA HIS A 156 -6.60 -2.93 1.49
C HIS A 156 -7.34 -1.70 0.95
N SER A 157 -6.59 -0.79 0.37
CA SER A 157 -7.17 0.33 -0.37
C SER A 157 -6.40 0.59 -1.66
N GLU A 158 -7.18 0.85 -2.72
CA GLU A 158 -6.63 1.16 -4.03
C GLU A 158 -6.99 2.57 -4.47
N TRP A 159 -6.05 3.21 -5.10
CA TRP A 159 -6.20 4.60 -5.52
C TRP A 159 -7.13 4.71 -6.72
N GLN A 160 -8.17 5.52 -6.59
CA GLN A 160 -9.20 5.74 -7.62
C GLN A 160 -9.06 7.16 -8.20
N PHE A 161 -7.89 7.45 -8.74
CA PHE A 161 -7.52 8.78 -9.21
C PHE A 161 -8.34 9.27 -10.42
N GLN A 162 -9.04 8.38 -11.13
CA GLN A 162 -9.99 8.74 -12.18
C GLN A 162 -11.17 9.60 -11.67
N HIS A 163 -11.40 9.61 -10.36
CA HIS A 163 -12.40 10.48 -9.73
C HIS A 163 -11.84 11.86 -9.34
N SER A 164 -10.66 12.23 -9.80
CA SER A 164 -10.02 13.51 -9.55
C SER A 164 -9.48 14.12 -10.85
N ASP A 165 -10.16 15.14 -11.38
CA ASP A 165 -9.73 15.85 -12.59
C ASP A 165 -8.28 16.36 -12.45
N ARG A 166 -7.91 16.81 -11.24
CA ARG A 166 -6.55 17.25 -10.94
C ARG A 166 -5.51 16.14 -11.12
N LEU A 167 -5.82 14.90 -10.74
CA LEU A 167 -4.91 13.77 -10.89
C LEU A 167 -4.93 13.22 -12.32
N MET A 168 -6.10 13.23 -12.96
CA MET A 168 -6.20 12.86 -14.37
C MET A 168 -5.39 13.80 -15.28
N ALA A 169 -5.35 15.09 -14.96
CA ALA A 169 -4.52 16.07 -15.67
C ALA A 169 -2.99 15.87 -15.44
N ARG A 170 -2.59 14.96 -14.55
CA ARG A 170 -1.19 14.62 -14.26
C ARG A 170 -0.73 13.32 -14.94
N ARG A 171 -1.56 12.75 -15.78
CA ARG A 171 -1.15 11.60 -16.60
C ARG A 171 -0.09 12.03 -17.60
N VAL A 172 0.94 11.23 -17.71
CA VAL A 172 2.08 11.45 -18.62
C VAL A 172 2.09 10.32 -19.64
N PRO A 173 2.25 10.61 -20.94
CA PRO A 173 2.37 9.58 -21.96
C PRO A 173 3.59 8.68 -21.72
N TRP A 174 3.44 7.39 -21.95
CA TRP A 174 4.48 6.38 -21.71
C TRP A 174 5.72 6.56 -22.59
N GLU A 175 5.54 7.13 -23.78
CA GLU A 175 6.62 7.47 -24.71
C GLU A 175 7.63 8.47 -24.09
N THR A 176 7.19 9.29 -23.12
CA THR A 176 8.05 10.23 -22.38
C THR A 176 9.21 9.53 -21.70
N ILE A 177 9.01 8.29 -21.28
CA ILE A 177 10.04 7.43 -20.68
C ILE A 177 10.45 6.28 -21.60
N GLY A 178 10.02 6.29 -22.89
CA GLY A 178 10.39 5.31 -23.91
C GLY A 178 9.85 3.90 -23.62
N ILE A 179 8.64 3.80 -23.06
CA ILE A 179 7.89 2.54 -22.91
C ILE A 179 6.75 2.56 -23.94
N ASP A 180 6.56 1.44 -24.61
CA ASP A 180 5.43 1.21 -25.51
C ASP A 180 4.22 0.76 -24.67
N GLU A 181 3.09 1.47 -24.82
CA GLU A 181 1.85 1.17 -24.09
C GLU A 181 1.34 -0.26 -24.36
N ALA A 182 1.66 -0.84 -25.51
CA ALA A 182 1.34 -2.23 -25.82
C ALA A 182 2.03 -3.28 -24.92
N GLN A 183 3.04 -2.88 -24.16
CA GLN A 183 3.76 -3.74 -23.20
C GLN A 183 3.17 -3.72 -21.79
N LEU A 184 2.13 -2.91 -21.57
CA LEU A 184 1.56 -2.62 -20.28
C LEU A 184 0.21 -3.33 -20.07
N ASP A 185 -0.14 -3.54 -18.80
CA ASP A 185 -1.45 -4.05 -18.45
C ASP A 185 -2.53 -2.94 -18.58
N PRO A 186 -3.77 -3.27 -18.93
CA PRO A 186 -4.86 -2.31 -18.85
C PRO A 186 -4.97 -1.71 -17.43
N GLY A 187 -5.01 -0.39 -17.33
CA GLY A 187 -5.00 0.32 -16.04
C GLY A 187 -3.64 0.90 -15.64
N ASP A 188 -2.54 0.41 -16.23
CA ASP A 188 -1.22 0.96 -15.97
C ASP A 188 -1.16 2.44 -16.39
N THR A 189 -0.67 3.27 -15.50
CA THR A 189 -0.67 4.72 -15.69
C THR A 189 0.61 5.34 -15.14
N LEU A 190 1.20 6.24 -15.93
CA LEU A 190 2.30 7.08 -15.49
C LEU A 190 1.75 8.41 -14.99
N LEU A 191 2.04 8.77 -13.76
CA LEU A 191 1.63 10.03 -13.15
C LEU A 191 2.83 10.90 -12.78
N ASP A 192 2.72 12.21 -13.00
CA ASP A 192 3.65 13.16 -12.40
C ASP A 192 3.24 13.47 -10.95
N TRP A 193 4.24 13.78 -10.15
CA TRP A 193 4.09 14.37 -8.82
C TRP A 193 4.96 15.61 -8.75
N ARG A 194 4.37 16.71 -8.33
CA ARG A 194 5.03 18.00 -8.27
C ARG A 194 5.15 18.47 -6.84
N TYR A 195 6.34 18.90 -6.49
CA TYR A 195 6.66 19.37 -5.17
C TYR A 195 7.51 20.64 -5.25
N ALA A 196 7.08 21.66 -4.56
CA ALA A 196 7.84 22.89 -4.40
C ALA A 196 7.85 23.30 -2.92
N LEU A 197 9.04 23.50 -2.36
CA LEU A 197 9.16 24.23 -1.10
C LEU A 197 9.12 25.73 -1.38
N PRO A 198 8.69 26.57 -0.41
CA PRO A 198 8.76 28.02 -0.56
C PRO A 198 10.15 28.48 -1.01
N ALA A 199 10.21 29.29 -2.05
CA ALA A 199 11.43 29.81 -2.65
C ALA A 199 12.35 28.76 -3.33
N GLN A 200 11.87 27.55 -3.63
CA GLN A 200 12.60 26.54 -4.40
C GLN A 200 11.92 26.27 -5.75
N LEU A 201 12.72 25.81 -6.71
CA LEU A 201 12.18 25.33 -8.00
C LEU A 201 11.30 24.10 -7.77
N GLU A 202 10.21 24.06 -8.53
CA GLU A 202 9.32 22.89 -8.54
C GLU A 202 10.11 21.64 -9.00
N GLN A 203 10.03 20.59 -8.22
CA GLN A 203 10.58 19.29 -8.57
C GLN A 203 9.45 18.40 -9.08
N VAL A 204 9.73 17.65 -10.13
CA VAL A 204 8.78 16.72 -10.73
C VAL A 204 9.34 15.30 -10.57
N GLY A 205 8.54 14.42 -10.00
CA GLY A 205 8.79 12.98 -9.95
C GLY A 205 7.77 12.24 -10.78
N LEU A 206 8.20 11.23 -11.51
CA LEU A 206 7.31 10.32 -12.21
C LEU A 206 7.14 9.05 -11.40
N ARG A 207 5.94 8.49 -11.41
CA ARG A 207 5.66 7.21 -10.77
C ARG A 207 4.66 6.38 -11.56
N TYR A 208 4.88 5.09 -11.54
CA TYR A 208 3.94 4.09 -12.00
C TYR A 208 2.82 3.91 -10.98
N VAL A 209 1.60 3.82 -11.45
CA VAL A 209 0.44 3.35 -10.68
C VAL A 209 -0.47 2.53 -11.57
N HIS A 210 -1.06 1.49 -11.01
CA HIS A 210 -2.08 0.68 -11.65
C HIS A 210 -3.47 1.11 -11.18
N LEU A 211 -4.38 1.41 -12.11
CA LEU A 211 -5.76 1.76 -11.79
C LEU A 211 -6.62 0.49 -11.78
N PHE A 212 -6.86 -0.04 -10.62
CA PHE A 212 -7.74 -1.19 -10.45
C PHE A 212 -9.20 -0.86 -10.75
N SER A 213 -9.85 -1.71 -11.55
CA SER A 213 -11.31 -1.77 -11.60
C SER A 213 -11.86 -2.63 -10.44
N ARG A 214 -13.16 -2.49 -10.15
CA ARG A 214 -13.81 -3.35 -9.15
C ARG A 214 -13.91 -4.80 -9.62
N GLU A 215 -14.09 -4.98 -10.92
CA GLU A 215 -14.15 -6.27 -11.59
C GLU A 215 -12.81 -7.01 -11.46
N GLU A 216 -11.70 -6.33 -11.75
CA GLU A 216 -10.35 -6.87 -11.59
C GLU A 216 -10.06 -7.26 -10.13
N LEU A 217 -10.42 -6.41 -9.16
CA LEU A 217 -10.26 -6.72 -7.73
C LEU A 217 -11.10 -7.94 -7.31
N ALA A 218 -12.30 -8.10 -7.87
CA ALA A 218 -13.14 -9.26 -7.61
C ALA A 218 -12.54 -10.55 -8.18
N GLU A 219 -11.97 -10.50 -9.38
CA GLU A 219 -11.27 -11.61 -10.00
C GLU A 219 -10.03 -12.01 -9.21
N LEU A 220 -9.23 -11.03 -8.79
CA LEU A 220 -8.04 -11.24 -7.97
C LEU A 220 -8.38 -11.84 -6.60
N ALA A 221 -9.45 -11.35 -5.95
CA ALA A 221 -9.91 -11.89 -4.67
C ALA A 221 -10.28 -13.37 -4.80
N ALA A 222 -11.12 -13.70 -5.77
CA ALA A 222 -11.55 -15.08 -6.02
C ALA A 222 -10.37 -15.99 -6.37
N TRP A 223 -9.46 -15.51 -7.23
CA TRP A 223 -8.28 -16.27 -7.65
C TRP A 223 -7.33 -16.54 -6.47
N ALA A 224 -7.17 -15.57 -5.55
CA ALA A 224 -6.30 -15.69 -4.39
C ALA A 224 -6.98 -16.42 -3.19
N GLY A 225 -8.20 -16.91 -3.33
CA GLY A 225 -8.92 -17.66 -2.27
C GLY A 225 -9.57 -16.77 -1.22
N PHE A 226 -10.02 -15.57 -1.64
CA PHE A 226 -10.76 -14.64 -0.79
C PHE A 226 -12.19 -14.42 -1.26
N ALA A 227 -13.08 -14.08 -0.32
CA ALA A 227 -14.38 -13.49 -0.58
C ALA A 227 -14.36 -12.00 -0.16
N ILE A 228 -14.89 -11.13 -0.99
CA ILE A 228 -15.07 -9.70 -0.63
C ILE A 228 -16.20 -9.61 0.38
N GLU A 229 -15.88 -9.20 1.61
CA GLU A 229 -16.84 -9.07 2.71
C GLU A 229 -17.49 -7.70 2.74
N SER A 230 -16.72 -6.67 2.47
CA SER A 230 -17.22 -5.29 2.43
C SER A 230 -16.38 -4.41 1.53
N GLU A 231 -16.98 -3.33 1.04
CA GLU A 231 -16.28 -2.29 0.31
C GLU A 231 -16.90 -0.91 0.57
N PHE A 232 -16.09 0.13 0.45
CA PHE A 232 -16.54 1.51 0.49
C PHE A 232 -15.54 2.45 -0.18
N TYR A 233 -16.03 3.58 -0.66
CA TYR A 233 -15.19 4.69 -1.11
C TYR A 233 -14.95 5.69 0.01
N SER A 234 -13.77 6.31 0.01
CA SER A 234 -13.40 7.39 0.93
C SER A 234 -12.30 8.26 0.31
N ASP A 235 -11.88 9.27 1.05
CA ASP A 235 -10.75 10.14 0.78
C ASP A 235 -10.91 11.08 -0.42
N GLY A 236 -10.06 12.11 -0.44
CA GLY A 236 -10.14 13.19 -1.42
C GLY A 236 -11.37 14.09 -1.21
N ASP A 237 -11.44 15.17 -1.99
CA ASP A 237 -12.50 16.18 -1.84
C ASP A 237 -13.90 15.61 -2.15
N GLY A 238 -13.97 14.62 -3.05
CA GLY A 238 -15.23 13.94 -3.42
C GLY A 238 -15.52 12.67 -2.63
N GLY A 239 -14.70 12.29 -1.66
CA GLY A 239 -14.86 11.06 -0.88
C GLY A 239 -14.74 9.76 -1.70
N ARG A 240 -14.11 9.81 -2.89
CA ARG A 240 -14.03 8.69 -3.81
C ARG A 240 -12.62 8.39 -4.31
N LEU A 241 -11.59 8.99 -3.68
CA LEU A 241 -10.21 8.84 -4.13
C LEU A 241 -9.59 7.49 -3.74
N GLY A 242 -10.11 6.84 -2.72
CA GLY A 242 -9.73 5.50 -2.29
C GLY A 242 -10.91 4.54 -2.34
N LEU A 243 -10.74 3.38 -2.96
CA LEU A 243 -11.62 2.23 -2.81
C LEU A 243 -11.02 1.32 -1.75
N TYR A 244 -11.75 1.09 -0.68
CA TYR A 244 -11.39 0.22 0.44
C TYR A 244 -12.16 -1.07 0.35
N GLN A 245 -11.48 -2.20 0.52
CA GLN A 245 -12.12 -3.51 0.55
C GLN A 245 -11.58 -4.34 1.73
N ALA A 246 -12.45 -5.14 2.34
CA ALA A 246 -12.09 -6.20 3.27
C ALA A 246 -12.39 -7.55 2.61
N TRP A 247 -11.37 -8.39 2.52
CA TRP A 247 -11.44 -9.72 1.91
C TRP A 247 -11.22 -10.77 2.99
N ARG A 248 -12.14 -11.71 3.10
CA ARG A 248 -12.04 -12.83 4.05
C ARG A 248 -11.48 -14.06 3.37
N LYS A 249 -10.48 -14.69 3.99
CA LYS A 249 -9.97 -15.98 3.53
C LYS A 249 -11.07 -17.04 3.57
N ILE A 250 -11.29 -17.70 2.42
CA ILE A 250 -12.25 -18.79 2.27
C ILE A 250 -11.61 -20.05 2.83
N SER A 251 -12.34 -20.79 3.71
CA SER A 251 -11.91 -22.12 4.15
C SER A 251 -11.84 -23.06 2.94
N GLN A 252 -10.76 -23.80 2.81
CA GLN A 252 -10.68 -24.89 1.84
C GLN A 252 -11.33 -26.12 2.51
N ASP A 253 -12.53 -26.49 2.04
CA ASP A 253 -13.20 -27.74 2.42
C ASP A 253 -12.42 -28.96 1.87
#